data_a5b3a86d3233943539fa1a26c34f34a3
#
_entry.id   a5b3a86d3233943539fa1a26c34f34a3
#
_cell.length_a   1.000
_cell.length_b   1.000
_cell.length_c   1.000
_cell.angle_alpha   90.00
_cell.angle_beta   90.00
_cell.angle_gamma   90.00
#
_symmetry.space_group_name_H-M   'P 1'
#
loop_
_entity.id
_entity.type
_entity.pdbx_description
1 polymer ?
#
loop_
_entity_poly.entity_id
_entity_poly.type
_entity_poly.pdbx_seq_one_letter_code
_entity_poly.pdbx_strand_id
1 'polypeptide(L)'
;MNILLIQADQQRRDSLGIYGGEIAKTPAIDELAREGVVFDHAFTPTPLCGPARASLLTGKRPASHGIVFNSESGCAVGRDFVGSHATLAELLAGRGYRSTQCGKWHVGTDLTPAQCGFDGVFYPGYGYPDQHPHYLAYLEKLGTAFELQEHIYSRRPDGSDKYVLAAIQQGPEEAAVPHYLVSQTIEAIRQSAETGQPFFISVNFWGPHAPYILPERYARMYDPDDIQHWPNFEDDLADRPEIQRAYRRYWGIEDFTWREWSRLVAMCCGYVSLIDDQVARLRAALTETGVAADTALFYTSDHGGMVGAHGLADKGPYLYDEICRIPLIAYQPGSSGGRRSDALAYNMDLMPTILELAGCSIPADLDAVSLLPIIDGQSESVRGDEPVLIEFHGHQAPYEQRLVRTRTAKYVFNAPDIDELYDLQRDPHELHNLAADPAHVGLLKDMRRLMHSLLVERRDPILTFFEGSRLAEGVGRSPITYSATGRIDW
;
A
#
# COMPACT_ATOMS: atom_id res chain seq x y z
N MET A 1 -0.41 5.08 -26.36
CA MET A 1 0.57 4.74 -25.29
C MET A 1 0.03 3.57 -24.49
N ASN A 2 0.84 2.55 -24.25
CA ASN A 2 0.48 1.43 -23.39
C ASN A 2 0.81 1.77 -21.93
N ILE A 3 0.23 1.06 -20.97
CA ILE A 3 0.40 1.34 -19.55
C ILE A 3 0.60 0.03 -18.80
N LEU A 4 1.69 -0.07 -18.03
CA LEU A 4 1.99 -1.17 -17.12
C LEU A 4 2.09 -0.65 -15.70
N LEU A 5 1.15 -1.05 -14.84
CA LEU A 5 1.15 -0.79 -13.41
C LEU A 5 1.69 -2.01 -12.66
N ILE A 6 2.75 -1.83 -11.92
CA ILE A 6 3.38 -2.86 -11.07
C ILE A 6 3.11 -2.50 -9.62
N GLN A 7 2.32 -3.31 -8.93
CA GLN A 7 1.95 -3.07 -7.54
C GLN A 7 2.43 -4.21 -6.64
N ALA A 8 3.30 -3.90 -5.70
CA ALA A 8 3.63 -4.78 -4.59
C ALA A 8 2.54 -4.70 -3.49
N ASP A 9 2.49 -5.69 -2.61
CA ASP A 9 1.63 -5.70 -1.43
C ASP A 9 2.48 -5.54 -0.18
N GLN A 10 2.16 -4.57 0.65
CA GLN A 10 2.80 -4.34 1.94
C GLN A 10 4.31 -4.02 1.85
N GLN A 11 4.74 -3.38 0.78
CA GLN A 11 6.15 -3.06 0.60
C GLN A 11 6.52 -1.75 1.25
N ARG A 12 7.46 -1.82 2.20
CA ARG A 12 8.11 -0.64 2.78
C ARG A 12 8.86 0.15 1.70
N ARG A 13 8.73 1.47 1.73
CA ARG A 13 9.46 2.35 0.83
C ARG A 13 10.99 2.18 0.97
N ASP A 14 11.47 2.12 2.20
CA ASP A 14 12.88 2.01 2.55
C ASP A 14 13.48 0.59 2.31
N SER A 15 12.70 -0.33 1.74
CA SER A 15 13.22 -1.61 1.25
C SER A 15 13.90 -1.51 -0.12
N LEU A 16 13.76 -0.39 -0.84
CA LEU A 16 14.33 -0.18 -2.17
C LEU A 16 15.58 0.69 -2.11
N GLY A 17 16.62 0.34 -2.90
CA GLY A 17 17.89 1.05 -2.96
C GLY A 17 17.73 2.52 -3.32
N ILE A 18 16.85 2.85 -4.28
CA ILE A 18 16.56 4.23 -4.69
C ILE A 18 16.01 5.11 -3.54
N TYR A 19 15.42 4.52 -2.52
CA TYR A 19 14.94 5.20 -1.32
C TYR A 19 15.85 5.05 -0.10
N GLY A 20 17.07 4.56 -0.29
CA GLY A 20 18.07 4.39 0.77
C GLY A 20 18.02 3.01 1.45
N GLY A 21 17.33 2.04 0.89
CA GLY A 21 17.39 0.65 1.35
C GLY A 21 18.77 0.04 1.16
N GLU A 22 19.36 -0.47 2.24
CA GLU A 22 20.74 -0.98 2.22
C GLU A 22 20.82 -2.52 2.12
N ILE A 23 19.72 -3.22 2.40
CA ILE A 23 19.71 -4.69 2.51
C ILE A 23 19.28 -5.33 1.19
N ALA A 24 18.04 -5.07 0.73
CA ALA A 24 17.52 -5.70 -0.47
C ALA A 24 18.20 -5.15 -1.74
N LYS A 25 18.56 -6.04 -2.65
CA LYS A 25 19.11 -5.69 -3.97
C LYS A 25 17.96 -5.47 -4.94
N THR A 26 17.86 -4.25 -5.47
CA THR A 26 16.75 -3.83 -6.33
C THR A 26 17.21 -3.13 -7.63
N PRO A 27 18.19 -3.70 -8.37
CA PRO A 27 18.79 -3.04 -9.51
C PRO A 27 17.83 -2.69 -10.64
N ALA A 28 16.81 -3.52 -10.90
CA ALA A 28 15.84 -3.27 -11.98
C ALA A 28 14.83 -2.16 -11.63
N ILE A 29 14.37 -2.12 -10.38
CA ILE A 29 13.51 -1.06 -9.87
C ILE A 29 14.30 0.24 -9.76
N ASP A 30 15.56 0.19 -9.30
CA ASP A 30 16.46 1.36 -9.21
C ASP A 30 16.82 1.92 -10.60
N GLU A 31 16.92 1.06 -11.63
CA GLU A 31 17.10 1.50 -13.01
C GLU A 31 15.85 2.20 -13.54
N LEU A 32 14.65 1.61 -13.33
CA LEU A 32 13.38 2.25 -13.66
C LEU A 32 13.27 3.63 -12.99
N ALA A 33 13.68 3.74 -11.73
CA ALA A 33 13.69 4.99 -10.98
C ALA A 33 14.66 6.03 -11.56
N ARG A 34 15.84 5.60 -12.03
CA ARG A 34 16.81 6.48 -12.69
C ARG A 34 16.33 6.98 -14.07
N GLU A 35 15.48 6.24 -14.72
CA GLU A 35 14.87 6.63 -16.00
C GLU A 35 13.58 7.44 -15.83
N GLY A 36 12.93 7.37 -14.68
CA GLY A 36 11.64 7.98 -14.38
C GLY A 36 11.69 9.14 -13.37
N VAL A 37 10.55 9.36 -12.75
CA VAL A 37 10.35 10.29 -11.63
C VAL A 37 10.09 9.50 -10.36
N VAL A 38 10.87 9.79 -9.31
CA VAL A 38 10.75 9.19 -7.98
C VAL A 38 10.03 10.16 -7.07
N PHE A 39 8.91 9.74 -6.47
CA PHE A 39 8.19 10.53 -5.49
C PHE A 39 8.69 10.21 -4.08
N ASP A 40 9.31 11.19 -3.43
CA ASP A 40 9.87 11.01 -2.08
C ASP A 40 8.79 10.98 -0.99
N HIS A 41 7.65 11.58 -1.25
CA HIS A 41 6.54 11.73 -0.32
C HIS A 41 5.23 11.16 -0.91
N ALA A 42 5.26 9.88 -1.29
CA ALA A 42 4.06 9.16 -1.68
C ALA A 42 3.46 8.38 -0.50
N PHE A 43 2.14 8.38 -0.41
CA PHE A 43 1.37 7.80 0.67
C PHE A 43 0.22 6.93 0.16
N THR A 44 -0.22 6.01 1.00
CA THR A 44 -1.51 5.35 0.82
C THR A 44 -2.62 6.18 1.47
N PRO A 45 -3.83 6.26 0.90
CA PRO A 45 -4.95 6.92 1.57
C PRO A 45 -5.45 6.14 2.80
N THR A 46 -5.09 4.86 2.88
CA THR A 46 -5.38 3.96 3.98
C THR A 46 -4.40 2.79 3.98
N PRO A 47 -3.75 2.42 5.10
CA PRO A 47 -2.81 1.31 5.13
C PRO A 47 -3.51 -0.05 5.33
N LEU A 48 -4.44 -0.40 4.43
CA LEU A 48 -5.14 -1.66 4.41
C LEU A 48 -5.41 -2.09 2.96
N CYS A 49 -5.09 -3.34 2.61
CA CYS A 49 -5.01 -3.81 1.22
C CYS A 49 -6.27 -3.53 0.40
N GLY A 50 -7.44 -4.07 0.80
CA GLY A 50 -8.68 -3.94 0.04
C GLY A 50 -9.09 -2.48 -0.16
N PRO A 51 -9.19 -1.66 0.89
CA PRO A 51 -9.50 -0.24 0.78
C PRO A 51 -8.50 0.55 -0.07
N ALA A 52 -7.19 0.32 0.08
CA ALA A 52 -6.15 1.02 -0.70
C ALA A 52 -6.24 0.66 -2.20
N ARG A 53 -6.52 -0.61 -2.53
CA ARG A 53 -6.71 -1.07 -3.92
C ARG A 53 -7.98 -0.49 -4.52
N ALA A 54 -9.08 -0.43 -3.76
CA ALA A 54 -10.31 0.24 -4.17
C ALA A 54 -10.08 1.74 -4.43
N SER A 55 -9.29 2.41 -3.58
CA SER A 55 -8.92 3.82 -3.77
C SER A 55 -8.12 4.04 -5.05
N LEU A 56 -7.17 3.16 -5.39
CA LEU A 56 -6.41 3.25 -6.64
C LEU A 56 -7.32 3.05 -7.85
N LEU A 57 -8.26 2.11 -7.79
CA LEU A 57 -9.18 1.81 -8.90
C LEU A 57 -10.18 2.92 -9.18
N THR A 58 -10.59 3.68 -8.15
CA THR A 58 -11.69 4.65 -8.23
C THR A 58 -11.23 6.11 -8.12
N GLY A 59 -9.97 6.37 -7.72
CA GLY A 59 -9.49 7.71 -7.42
C GLY A 59 -10.17 8.36 -6.21
N LYS A 60 -10.81 7.56 -5.35
CA LYS A 60 -11.59 8.02 -4.20
C LYS A 60 -11.03 7.48 -2.89
N ARG A 61 -11.32 8.17 -1.79
CA ARG A 61 -10.95 7.74 -0.43
C ARG A 61 -11.86 6.61 0.09
N PRO A 62 -11.43 5.85 1.11
CA PRO A 62 -12.24 4.80 1.70
C PRO A 62 -13.64 5.27 2.13
N ALA A 63 -13.75 6.39 2.82
CA ALA A 63 -15.05 6.97 3.20
C ALA A 63 -15.94 7.32 2.01
N SER A 64 -15.35 7.68 0.86
CA SER A 64 -16.07 8.05 -0.37
C SER A 64 -16.55 6.83 -1.16
N HIS A 65 -15.75 5.75 -1.24
CA HIS A 65 -16.14 4.55 -1.99
C HIS A 65 -16.77 3.44 -1.13
N GLY A 66 -16.69 3.52 0.19
CA GLY A 66 -17.36 2.63 1.13
C GLY A 66 -16.62 1.35 1.49
N ILE A 67 -15.55 0.96 0.78
CA ILE A 67 -14.70 -0.17 1.18
C ILE A 67 -13.69 0.34 2.22
N VAL A 68 -13.96 0.05 3.49
CA VAL A 68 -13.14 0.48 4.63
C VAL A 68 -12.50 -0.68 5.38
N PHE A 69 -12.90 -1.92 5.06
CA PHE A 69 -12.35 -3.17 5.60
C PHE A 69 -11.97 -4.13 4.47
N ASN A 70 -11.07 -5.05 4.77
CA ASN A 70 -10.80 -6.18 3.90
C ASN A 70 -12.00 -7.12 3.78
N SER A 71 -12.10 -7.84 2.68
CA SER A 71 -13.21 -8.77 2.39
C SER A 71 -13.34 -9.90 3.41
N GLU A 72 -12.22 -10.36 3.98
CA GLU A 72 -12.14 -11.41 5.01
C GLU A 72 -12.36 -10.89 6.43
N SER A 73 -12.53 -9.59 6.62
CA SER A 73 -12.82 -9.01 7.94
C SER A 73 -14.08 -9.58 8.54
N GLY A 74 -14.08 -9.77 9.87
CA GLY A 74 -15.28 -10.12 10.64
C GLY A 74 -16.38 -9.04 10.67
N CYS A 75 -16.09 -7.82 10.17
CA CYS A 75 -17.07 -6.74 10.06
C CYS A 75 -18.10 -7.05 8.97
N ALA A 76 -19.38 -6.91 9.27
CA ALA A 76 -20.46 -7.22 8.33
C ALA A 76 -20.66 -6.11 7.27
N VAL A 77 -20.14 -4.91 7.50
CA VAL A 77 -20.30 -3.72 6.64
C VAL A 77 -18.96 -3.13 6.27
N GLY A 78 -18.92 -2.27 5.23
CA GLY A 78 -17.71 -1.58 4.83
C GLY A 78 -16.69 -2.46 4.07
N ARG A 79 -17.13 -3.58 3.49
CA ARG A 79 -16.30 -4.48 2.68
C ARG A 79 -16.56 -4.36 1.18
N ASP A 80 -17.64 -3.70 0.79
CA ASP A 80 -18.08 -3.54 -0.60
C ASP A 80 -18.32 -2.06 -0.91
N PHE A 81 -18.38 -1.71 -2.19
CA PHE A 81 -18.68 -0.35 -2.61
C PHE A 81 -20.06 0.11 -2.13
N VAL A 82 -20.13 1.37 -1.72
CA VAL A 82 -21.38 2.07 -1.45
C VAL A 82 -21.75 2.91 -2.66
N GLY A 83 -22.80 2.54 -3.34
CA GLY A 83 -23.21 3.17 -4.61
C GLY A 83 -22.41 2.65 -5.82
N SER A 84 -22.45 3.39 -6.90
CA SER A 84 -21.76 3.04 -8.15
C SER A 84 -20.53 3.92 -8.34
N HIS A 85 -19.40 3.31 -8.62
CA HIS A 85 -18.15 3.98 -8.90
C HIS A 85 -17.58 3.48 -10.23
N ALA A 86 -17.28 4.40 -11.14
CA ALA A 86 -16.55 4.06 -12.36
C ALA A 86 -15.11 3.69 -11.98
N THR A 87 -14.65 2.55 -12.45
CA THR A 87 -13.29 2.09 -12.25
C THR A 87 -12.36 2.56 -13.37
N LEU A 88 -11.07 2.58 -13.09
CA LEU A 88 -10.04 2.96 -14.06
C LEU A 88 -10.18 2.17 -15.38
N ALA A 89 -10.38 0.84 -15.31
CA ALA A 89 -10.47 0.02 -16.51
C ALA A 89 -11.74 0.28 -17.32
N GLU A 90 -12.88 0.50 -16.68
CA GLU A 90 -14.12 0.88 -17.37
C GLU A 90 -13.97 2.21 -18.13
N LEU A 91 -13.28 3.19 -17.54
CA LEU A 91 -13.04 4.49 -18.18
C LEU A 91 -12.06 4.37 -19.35
N LEU A 92 -11.02 3.54 -19.22
CA LEU A 92 -10.06 3.26 -20.29
C LEU A 92 -10.68 2.52 -21.48
N ALA A 93 -11.68 1.66 -21.23
CA ALA A 93 -12.39 0.95 -22.31
C ALA A 93 -13.03 1.91 -23.32
N GLY A 94 -13.48 3.11 -22.89
CA GLY A 94 -14.01 4.16 -23.75
C GLY A 94 -13.01 4.71 -24.78
N ARG A 95 -11.71 4.44 -24.60
CA ARG A 95 -10.60 4.79 -25.53
C ARG A 95 -10.01 3.59 -26.23
N GLY A 96 -10.69 2.44 -26.15
CA GLY A 96 -10.27 1.21 -26.82
C GLY A 96 -9.14 0.44 -26.14
N TYR A 97 -8.81 0.77 -24.87
CA TYR A 97 -7.84 0.00 -24.12
C TYR A 97 -8.39 -1.38 -23.77
N ARG A 98 -7.53 -2.39 -23.86
CA ARG A 98 -7.73 -3.67 -23.21
C ARG A 98 -7.08 -3.62 -21.83
N SER A 99 -7.88 -3.83 -20.79
CA SER A 99 -7.40 -3.82 -19.39
C SER A 99 -7.26 -5.24 -18.88
N THR A 100 -6.08 -5.61 -18.35
CA THR A 100 -5.80 -6.96 -17.83
C THR A 100 -5.30 -6.87 -16.40
N GLN A 101 -5.93 -7.64 -15.50
CA GLN A 101 -5.54 -7.80 -14.10
C GLN A 101 -4.78 -9.11 -13.92
N CYS A 102 -3.54 -9.06 -13.41
CA CYS A 102 -2.73 -10.22 -13.07
C CYS A 102 -2.41 -10.20 -11.57
N GLY A 103 -2.81 -11.24 -10.85
CA GLY A 103 -2.47 -11.42 -9.44
C GLY A 103 -3.54 -10.97 -8.44
N LYS A 104 -3.11 -10.49 -7.28
CA LYS A 104 -3.99 -10.17 -6.15
C LYS A 104 -5.02 -9.10 -6.52
N TRP A 105 -6.30 -9.42 -6.33
CA TRP A 105 -7.40 -8.48 -6.52
C TRP A 105 -7.81 -7.77 -5.23
N HIS A 106 -8.38 -8.51 -4.31
CA HIS A 106 -8.71 -8.10 -2.93
C HIS A 106 -9.60 -6.84 -2.82
N VAL A 107 -10.51 -6.63 -3.77
CA VAL A 107 -11.46 -5.51 -3.78
C VAL A 107 -12.87 -6.04 -3.65
N GLY A 108 -13.55 -5.66 -2.58
CA GLY A 108 -14.90 -6.15 -2.29
C GLY A 108 -14.99 -7.63 -1.90
N THR A 109 -16.16 -8.08 -1.49
CA THR A 109 -16.39 -9.46 -1.05
C THR A 109 -16.51 -10.42 -2.24
N ASP A 110 -17.34 -10.07 -3.21
CA ASP A 110 -17.65 -10.90 -4.39
C ASP A 110 -17.37 -10.15 -5.71
N LEU A 111 -16.80 -8.95 -5.64
CA LEU A 111 -16.50 -8.14 -6.81
C LEU A 111 -15.31 -8.71 -7.58
N THR A 112 -15.55 -9.09 -8.83
CA THR A 112 -14.53 -9.67 -9.70
C THR A 112 -13.85 -8.61 -10.57
N PRO A 113 -12.61 -8.84 -11.06
CA PRO A 113 -11.98 -7.96 -12.04
C PRO A 113 -12.85 -7.72 -13.28
N ALA A 114 -13.55 -8.75 -13.78
CA ALA A 114 -14.42 -8.64 -14.94
C ALA A 114 -15.58 -7.66 -14.75
N GLN A 115 -16.13 -7.58 -13.54
CA GLN A 115 -17.17 -6.60 -13.20
C GLN A 115 -16.64 -5.15 -13.13
N CYS A 116 -15.32 -5.00 -13.06
CA CYS A 116 -14.62 -3.71 -13.04
C CYS A 116 -13.91 -3.41 -14.37
N GLY A 117 -14.27 -4.10 -15.47
CA GLY A 117 -13.72 -3.83 -16.80
C GLY A 117 -12.37 -4.48 -17.12
N PHE A 118 -11.90 -5.43 -16.30
CA PHE A 118 -10.64 -6.14 -16.53
C PHE A 118 -10.86 -7.56 -17.06
N ASP A 119 -10.00 -7.98 -18.00
CA ASP A 119 -9.71 -9.39 -18.22
C ASP A 119 -8.76 -9.91 -17.14
N GLY A 120 -8.63 -11.24 -17.01
CA GLY A 120 -7.63 -11.88 -16.16
C GLY A 120 -8.22 -12.91 -15.21
N VAL A 121 -7.36 -13.48 -14.36
CA VAL A 121 -7.73 -14.52 -13.42
C VAL A 121 -8.14 -13.91 -12.09
N PHE A 122 -9.31 -14.30 -11.60
CA PHE A 122 -9.84 -13.85 -10.32
C PHE A 122 -9.38 -14.76 -9.17
N TYR A 123 -8.85 -14.15 -8.13
CA TYR A 123 -8.52 -14.79 -6.87
C TYR A 123 -9.39 -14.18 -5.76
N PRO A 124 -10.35 -14.94 -5.20
CA PRO A 124 -11.32 -14.41 -4.24
C PRO A 124 -10.64 -14.03 -2.91
N GLY A 125 -11.08 -12.94 -2.30
CA GLY A 125 -10.59 -12.44 -1.03
C GLY A 125 -9.10 -12.11 -1.06
N TYR A 126 -8.36 -12.50 -0.01
CA TYR A 126 -6.89 -12.44 0.02
C TYR A 126 -6.26 -13.32 -1.09
N GLY A 127 -6.83 -14.51 -1.30
CA GLY A 127 -6.70 -15.35 -2.48
C GLY A 127 -5.27 -15.71 -2.90
N TYR A 128 -4.39 -16.17 -1.98
CA TYR A 128 -3.09 -16.71 -2.39
C TYR A 128 -3.29 -17.92 -3.31
N PRO A 129 -2.55 -18.04 -4.42
CA PRO A 129 -2.92 -18.95 -5.51
C PRO A 129 -2.52 -20.41 -5.31
N ASP A 130 -2.00 -20.82 -4.14
CA ASP A 130 -1.46 -22.16 -3.88
C ASP A 130 -2.43 -23.32 -4.15
N GLN A 131 -3.73 -23.06 -4.07
CA GLN A 131 -4.80 -24.02 -4.41
C GLN A 131 -5.55 -23.65 -5.70
N HIS A 132 -5.15 -22.57 -6.39
CA HIS A 132 -5.89 -22.12 -7.56
C HIS A 132 -5.58 -23.00 -8.79
N PRO A 133 -6.62 -23.48 -9.54
CA PRO A 133 -6.44 -24.43 -10.65
C PRO A 133 -5.43 -23.96 -11.71
N HIS A 134 -5.40 -22.68 -12.04
CA HIS A 134 -4.45 -22.14 -13.03
C HIS A 134 -3.00 -22.23 -12.55
N TYR A 135 -2.74 -21.98 -11.26
CA TYR A 135 -1.39 -22.09 -10.71
C TYR A 135 -0.97 -23.55 -10.57
N LEU A 136 -1.88 -24.43 -10.12
CA LEU A 136 -1.61 -25.87 -10.05
C LEU A 136 -1.29 -26.47 -11.43
N ALA A 137 -2.04 -26.08 -12.48
CA ALA A 137 -1.77 -26.50 -13.84
C ALA A 137 -0.42 -25.93 -14.37
N TYR A 138 -0.01 -24.75 -13.93
CA TYR A 138 1.31 -24.20 -14.23
C TYR A 138 2.42 -25.02 -13.57
N LEU A 139 2.27 -25.38 -12.28
CA LEU A 139 3.23 -26.24 -11.57
C LEU A 139 3.34 -27.63 -12.19
N GLU A 140 2.21 -28.23 -12.60
CA GLU A 140 2.20 -29.53 -13.32
C GLU A 140 3.02 -29.46 -14.61
N LYS A 141 2.92 -28.38 -15.38
CA LYS A 141 3.74 -28.16 -16.60
C LYS A 141 5.22 -28.03 -16.28
N LEU A 142 5.59 -27.53 -15.12
CA LEU A 142 6.96 -27.44 -14.63
C LEU A 142 7.46 -28.79 -14.04
N GLY A 143 6.58 -29.78 -13.90
CA GLY A 143 6.92 -31.07 -13.28
C GLY A 143 7.17 -30.99 -11.77
N THR A 144 6.53 -30.05 -11.08
CA THR A 144 6.68 -29.81 -9.64
C THR A 144 5.33 -29.63 -8.94
N ALA A 145 5.34 -29.53 -7.61
CA ALA A 145 4.18 -29.24 -6.78
C ALA A 145 4.46 -28.07 -5.83
N PHE A 146 3.41 -27.52 -5.21
CA PHE A 146 3.57 -26.51 -4.17
C PHE A 146 3.89 -27.20 -2.84
N GLU A 147 5.16 -27.21 -2.47
CA GLU A 147 5.66 -27.81 -1.24
C GLU A 147 6.51 -26.81 -0.48
N LEU A 148 6.34 -26.77 0.84
CA LEU A 148 7.01 -25.83 1.74
C LEU A 148 7.86 -26.58 2.77
N GLN A 149 9.00 -26.00 3.14
CA GLN A 149 9.87 -26.45 4.22
C GLN A 149 10.42 -25.28 5.04
N GLU A 150 11.08 -25.59 6.14
CA GLU A 150 11.78 -24.62 7.01
C GLU A 150 10.86 -23.45 7.41
N HIS A 151 9.68 -23.78 7.94
CA HIS A 151 8.72 -22.78 8.38
C HIS A 151 9.24 -21.96 9.56
N ILE A 152 8.95 -20.66 9.55
CA ILE A 152 9.08 -19.78 10.70
C ILE A 152 7.67 -19.44 11.16
N TYR A 153 7.40 -19.67 12.45
CA TYR A 153 6.08 -19.45 13.04
C TYR A 153 6.10 -18.31 14.07
N SER A 154 5.00 -17.58 14.15
CA SER A 154 4.66 -16.86 15.38
C SER A 154 4.15 -17.81 16.45
N ARG A 155 4.00 -17.34 17.70
CA ARG A 155 3.76 -18.23 18.84
C ARG A 155 2.45 -17.92 19.56
N ARG A 156 1.80 -18.97 20.10
CA ARG A 156 0.73 -18.81 21.08
C ARG A 156 1.32 -18.60 22.49
N PRO A 157 0.51 -18.11 23.46
CA PRO A 157 0.97 -17.95 24.84
C PRO A 157 1.51 -19.22 25.50
N ASP A 158 1.11 -20.40 25.03
CA ASP A 158 1.63 -21.68 25.50
C ASP A 158 2.94 -22.12 24.80
N GLY A 159 3.49 -21.25 23.92
CA GLY A 159 4.69 -21.50 23.14
C GLY A 159 4.50 -22.34 21.89
N SER A 160 3.28 -22.82 21.59
CA SER A 160 2.99 -23.55 20.36
C SER A 160 2.92 -22.62 19.13
N ASP A 161 3.11 -23.21 17.94
CA ASP A 161 3.05 -22.49 16.66
C ASP A 161 1.66 -21.88 16.40
N LYS A 162 1.64 -20.64 15.90
CA LYS A 162 0.41 -19.90 15.61
C LYS A 162 0.20 -19.67 14.11
N TYR A 163 0.93 -18.75 13.53
CA TYR A 163 0.86 -18.41 12.11
C TYR A 163 2.19 -18.70 11.43
N VAL A 164 2.16 -19.17 10.19
CA VAL A 164 3.34 -19.21 9.32
C VAL A 164 3.71 -17.79 8.95
N LEU A 165 4.91 -17.35 9.28
CA LEU A 165 5.45 -16.02 8.94
C LEU A 165 6.37 -16.11 7.72
N ALA A 166 7.07 -17.22 7.55
CA ALA A 166 7.92 -17.48 6.39
C ALA A 166 8.08 -18.97 6.15
N ALA A 167 8.41 -19.36 4.91
CA ALA A 167 8.76 -20.74 4.53
C ALA A 167 9.59 -20.75 3.24
N ILE A 168 10.33 -21.81 3.01
CA ILE A 168 11.04 -22.05 1.75
C ILE A 168 10.18 -22.91 0.83
N GLN A 169 9.89 -22.40 -0.36
CA GLN A 169 9.20 -23.16 -1.41
C GLN A 169 10.18 -24.09 -2.10
N GLN A 170 9.80 -25.35 -2.21
CA GLN A 170 10.56 -26.36 -2.93
C GLN A 170 10.35 -26.28 -4.44
N GLY A 171 11.29 -26.85 -5.20
CA GLY A 171 11.22 -26.90 -6.65
C GLY A 171 12.02 -25.78 -7.34
N PRO A 172 11.83 -25.62 -8.65
CA PRO A 172 12.53 -24.59 -9.43
C PRO A 172 12.06 -23.17 -9.08
N GLU A 173 12.92 -22.18 -9.30
CA GLU A 173 12.58 -20.76 -9.03
C GLU A 173 11.35 -20.30 -9.82
N GLU A 174 11.14 -20.86 -11.00
CA GLU A 174 9.99 -20.61 -11.85
C GLU A 174 8.66 -21.00 -11.19
N ALA A 175 8.68 -21.89 -10.21
CA ALA A 175 7.50 -22.26 -9.43
C ALA A 175 7.03 -21.16 -8.47
N ALA A 176 7.87 -20.15 -8.17
CA ALA A 176 7.48 -19.05 -7.30
C ALA A 176 6.27 -18.27 -7.85
N VAL A 177 5.36 -17.89 -6.95
CA VAL A 177 4.15 -17.13 -7.33
C VAL A 177 4.47 -15.85 -8.09
N PRO A 178 5.46 -15.01 -7.70
CA PRO A 178 5.82 -13.84 -8.50
C PRO A 178 6.26 -14.18 -9.91
N HIS A 179 6.99 -15.28 -10.11
CA HIS A 179 7.41 -15.72 -11.44
C HIS A 179 6.20 -16.17 -12.29
N TYR A 180 5.28 -16.92 -11.71
CA TYR A 180 4.02 -17.32 -12.34
C TYR A 180 3.22 -16.11 -12.82
N LEU A 181 3.01 -15.10 -11.94
CA LEU A 181 2.25 -13.90 -12.27
C LEU A 181 2.87 -13.12 -13.43
N VAL A 182 4.19 -12.95 -13.39
CA VAL A 182 4.90 -12.24 -14.46
C VAL A 182 4.86 -13.03 -15.77
N SER A 183 4.88 -14.36 -15.72
CA SER A 183 4.70 -15.17 -16.93
C SER A 183 3.31 -14.96 -17.54
N GLN A 184 2.24 -14.83 -16.75
CA GLN A 184 0.91 -14.47 -17.23
C GLN A 184 0.88 -13.04 -17.81
N THR A 185 1.56 -12.11 -17.12
CA THR A 185 1.65 -10.70 -17.56
C THR A 185 2.38 -10.59 -18.91
N ILE A 186 3.49 -11.30 -19.08
CA ILE A 186 4.26 -11.34 -20.33
C ILE A 186 3.39 -11.89 -21.49
N GLU A 187 2.59 -12.91 -21.22
CA GLU A 187 1.67 -13.43 -22.23
C GLU A 187 0.62 -12.40 -22.63
N ALA A 188 0.06 -11.65 -21.67
CA ALA A 188 -0.87 -10.56 -21.95
C ALA A 188 -0.21 -9.42 -22.76
N ILE A 189 1.05 -9.07 -22.48
CA ILE A 189 1.84 -8.09 -23.25
C ILE A 189 2.00 -8.58 -24.70
N ARG A 190 2.40 -9.85 -24.92
CA ARG A 190 2.57 -10.43 -26.26
C ARG A 190 1.28 -10.38 -27.07
N GLN A 191 0.17 -10.85 -26.48
CA GLN A 191 -1.14 -10.82 -27.14
C GLN A 191 -1.57 -9.41 -27.53
N SER A 192 -1.32 -8.43 -26.67
CA SER A 192 -1.65 -7.03 -26.97
C SER A 192 -0.74 -6.43 -28.05
N ALA A 193 0.54 -6.75 -28.05
CA ALA A 193 1.49 -6.33 -29.06
C ALA A 193 1.13 -6.89 -30.46
N GLU A 194 0.70 -8.16 -30.54
CA GLU A 194 0.26 -8.79 -31.79
C GLU A 194 -0.99 -8.12 -32.39
N THR A 195 -1.93 -7.69 -31.55
CA THR A 195 -3.16 -7.04 -32.01
C THR A 195 -3.00 -5.55 -32.31
N GLY A 196 -1.95 -4.91 -31.78
CA GLY A 196 -1.75 -3.46 -31.84
C GLY A 196 -2.78 -2.65 -31.04
N GLN A 197 -3.59 -3.30 -30.19
CA GLN A 197 -4.54 -2.64 -29.31
C GLN A 197 -3.82 -2.04 -28.11
N PRO A 198 -4.09 -0.77 -27.73
CA PRO A 198 -3.49 -0.20 -26.53
C PRO A 198 -3.93 -0.98 -25.28
N PHE A 199 -2.99 -1.22 -24.39
CA PHE A 199 -3.26 -1.98 -23.17
C PHE A 199 -3.04 -1.17 -21.88
N PHE A 200 -3.82 -1.54 -20.87
CA PHE A 200 -3.54 -1.27 -19.47
C PHE A 200 -3.40 -2.62 -18.76
N ILE A 201 -2.20 -2.94 -18.31
CA ILE A 201 -1.95 -4.18 -17.55
C ILE A 201 -1.55 -3.81 -16.14
N SER A 202 -2.27 -4.38 -15.16
CA SER A 202 -1.96 -4.25 -13.73
C SER A 202 -1.46 -5.59 -13.21
N VAL A 203 -0.17 -5.67 -12.84
CA VAL A 203 0.40 -6.82 -12.15
C VAL A 203 0.49 -6.54 -10.67
N ASN A 204 -0.16 -7.37 -9.86
CA ASN A 204 -0.35 -7.18 -8.44
C ASN A 204 0.22 -8.37 -7.69
N PHE A 205 1.40 -8.19 -7.10
CA PHE A 205 2.04 -9.21 -6.29
C PHE A 205 1.31 -9.41 -4.95
N TRP A 206 1.42 -10.61 -4.36
CA TRP A 206 1.08 -10.84 -2.95
C TRP A 206 2.22 -10.41 -2.02
N GLY A 207 3.44 -10.38 -2.50
CA GLY A 207 4.61 -10.02 -1.72
C GLY A 207 4.99 -8.54 -1.83
N PRO A 208 5.81 -8.12 -0.88
CA PRO A 208 6.39 -8.86 0.24
C PRO A 208 5.49 -8.97 1.51
N HIS A 209 4.15 -9.08 1.36
CA HIS A 209 3.24 -9.40 2.46
C HIS A 209 3.56 -10.80 3.03
N ALA A 210 3.63 -10.92 4.36
CA ALA A 210 3.81 -12.21 5.01
C ALA A 210 2.58 -13.16 4.73
N PRO A 211 2.76 -14.47 4.68
CA PRO A 211 4.01 -15.21 4.89
C PRO A 211 5.01 -15.05 3.74
N TYR A 212 6.29 -14.91 4.10
CA TYR A 212 7.37 -14.80 3.11
C TYR A 212 7.69 -16.19 2.55
N ILE A 213 7.05 -16.57 1.46
CA ILE A 213 7.24 -17.88 0.80
C ILE A 213 8.16 -17.67 -0.40
N LEU A 214 9.35 -18.23 -0.34
CA LEU A 214 10.43 -17.97 -1.28
C LEU A 214 11.13 -19.24 -1.75
N PRO A 215 11.60 -19.32 -3.01
CA PRO A 215 12.62 -20.26 -3.41
C PRO A 215 13.90 -20.12 -2.58
N GLU A 216 14.64 -21.20 -2.39
CA GLU A 216 15.82 -21.25 -1.52
C GLU A 216 16.84 -20.15 -1.81
N ARG A 217 17.11 -19.84 -3.08
CA ARG A 217 18.05 -18.78 -3.49
C ARG A 217 17.74 -17.45 -2.82
N TYR A 218 16.47 -17.02 -2.80
CA TYR A 218 16.05 -15.75 -2.21
C TYR A 218 15.90 -15.84 -0.70
N ALA A 219 15.44 -16.99 -0.18
CA ALA A 219 15.32 -17.22 1.25
C ALA A 219 16.66 -17.17 1.99
N ARG A 220 17.77 -17.51 1.29
CA ARG A 220 19.13 -17.51 1.83
C ARG A 220 20.02 -16.41 1.25
N MET A 221 19.42 -15.41 0.58
CA MET A 221 20.18 -14.35 -0.11
C MET A 221 20.87 -13.40 0.87
N TYR A 222 20.29 -13.20 2.03
CA TYR A 222 20.79 -12.29 3.07
C TYR A 222 21.05 -13.04 4.36
N ASP A 223 22.22 -12.79 4.98
CA ASP A 223 22.55 -13.35 6.28
C ASP A 223 21.83 -12.56 7.38
N PRO A 224 20.96 -13.18 8.18
CA PRO A 224 20.29 -12.50 9.29
C PRO A 224 21.25 -11.88 10.32
N ASP A 225 22.45 -12.43 10.49
CA ASP A 225 23.44 -11.96 11.46
C ASP A 225 24.11 -10.64 11.00
N ASP A 226 24.05 -10.33 9.70
CA ASP A 226 24.56 -9.06 9.13
C ASP A 226 23.53 -7.92 9.22
N ILE A 227 22.28 -8.20 9.53
CA ILE A 227 21.18 -7.22 9.53
C ILE A 227 21.13 -6.48 10.87
N GLN A 228 21.40 -5.17 10.82
CA GLN A 228 21.26 -4.30 11.98
C GLN A 228 19.77 -4.09 12.34
N HIS A 229 19.48 -4.00 13.64
CA HIS A 229 18.09 -3.73 14.08
C HIS A 229 17.65 -2.32 13.67
N TRP A 230 16.34 -2.20 13.45
CA TRP A 230 15.73 -0.89 13.18
C TRP A 230 15.96 0.06 14.37
N PRO A 231 16.17 1.36 14.14
CA PRO A 231 16.34 2.33 15.23
C PRO A 231 15.20 2.34 16.24
N ASN A 232 13.98 1.97 15.78
CA ASN A 232 12.76 1.93 16.59
C ASN A 232 12.35 0.50 17.02
N PHE A 233 13.24 -0.51 16.87
CA PHE A 233 12.90 -1.89 17.24
C PHE A 233 12.56 -2.05 18.72
N GLU A 234 13.31 -1.39 19.60
CA GLU A 234 13.19 -1.50 21.05
C GLU A 234 12.11 -0.59 21.66
N ASP A 235 11.25 0.04 20.84
CA ASP A 235 10.13 0.85 21.34
C ASP A 235 9.19 0.00 22.20
N ASP A 236 9.02 0.40 23.46
CA ASP A 236 8.16 -0.30 24.43
C ASP A 236 6.66 0.03 24.25
N LEU A 237 6.34 1.00 23.41
CA LEU A 237 5.00 1.52 23.16
C LEU A 237 4.29 2.03 24.43
N ALA A 238 5.04 2.50 25.45
CA ALA A 238 4.47 2.89 26.73
C ALA A 238 3.53 4.09 26.64
N ASP A 239 3.82 5.03 25.74
CA ASP A 239 3.04 6.25 25.48
C ASP A 239 2.18 6.16 24.21
N ARG A 240 1.84 4.95 23.80
CA ARG A 240 1.03 4.63 22.63
C ARG A 240 -0.35 4.08 23.00
N PRO A 241 -1.33 4.12 22.09
CA PRO A 241 -2.60 3.41 22.24
C PRO A 241 -2.40 1.94 22.61
N GLU A 242 -3.16 1.43 23.61
CA GLU A 242 -3.02 0.04 24.04
C GLU A 242 -3.26 -0.98 22.94
N ILE A 243 -4.02 -0.62 21.92
CA ILE A 243 -4.30 -1.48 20.78
C ILE A 243 -3.01 -1.91 20.05
N GLN A 244 -1.95 -1.09 20.08
CA GLN A 244 -0.67 -1.43 19.44
C GLN A 244 0.00 -2.61 20.14
N ARG A 245 0.04 -2.60 21.50
CA ARG A 245 0.53 -3.76 22.29
C ARG A 245 -0.37 -4.98 22.14
N ALA A 246 -1.70 -4.77 22.04
CA ALA A 246 -2.64 -5.86 21.78
C ALA A 246 -2.37 -6.55 20.44
N TYR A 247 -1.91 -5.83 19.44
CA TYR A 247 -1.54 -6.41 18.14
C TYR A 247 -0.23 -7.22 18.19
N ARG A 248 0.76 -6.87 19.03
CA ARG A 248 1.91 -7.76 19.29
C ARG A 248 1.43 -9.13 19.80
N ARG A 249 0.50 -9.12 20.77
CA ARG A 249 -0.10 -10.35 21.33
C ARG A 249 -0.93 -11.09 20.28
N TYR A 250 -1.73 -10.35 19.52
CA TYR A 250 -2.56 -10.94 18.46
C TYR A 250 -1.70 -11.68 17.42
N TRP A 251 -0.61 -11.10 16.98
CA TRP A 251 0.29 -11.75 16.02
C TRP A 251 1.16 -12.83 16.65
N GLY A 252 1.29 -12.88 17.97
CA GLY A 252 2.13 -13.88 18.66
C GLY A 252 3.61 -13.63 18.48
N ILE A 253 4.01 -12.36 18.56
CA ILE A 253 5.39 -11.87 18.37
C ILE A 253 5.89 -11.06 19.56
N GLU A 254 5.17 -11.09 20.67
CA GLU A 254 5.44 -10.28 21.85
C GLU A 254 6.87 -10.51 22.41
N ASP A 255 7.32 -11.77 22.38
CA ASP A 255 8.62 -12.18 22.89
C ASP A 255 9.70 -12.31 21.79
N PHE A 256 9.43 -11.82 20.57
CA PHE A 256 10.40 -11.92 19.49
C PHE A 256 11.60 -11.01 19.75
N THR A 257 12.77 -11.62 19.83
CA THR A 257 14.07 -10.92 19.87
C THR A 257 14.46 -10.45 18.48
N TRP A 258 15.46 -9.54 18.39
CA TRP A 258 15.98 -9.15 17.08
C TRP A 258 16.50 -10.34 16.26
N ARG A 259 17.04 -11.37 16.88
CA ARG A 259 17.49 -12.58 16.20
C ARG A 259 16.36 -13.29 15.42
N GLU A 260 15.14 -13.25 15.96
CA GLU A 260 13.97 -13.82 15.28
C GLU A 260 13.49 -12.88 14.19
N TRP A 261 13.48 -11.59 14.46
CA TRP A 261 13.11 -10.58 13.49
C TRP A 261 14.09 -10.47 12.32
N SER A 262 15.42 -10.53 12.56
CA SER A 262 16.41 -10.44 11.48
C SER A 262 16.24 -11.55 10.44
N ARG A 263 15.81 -12.75 10.86
CA ARG A 263 15.46 -13.85 9.94
C ARG A 263 14.26 -13.49 9.06
N LEU A 264 13.24 -12.86 9.63
CA LEU A 264 12.05 -12.41 8.86
C LEU A 264 12.39 -11.23 7.96
N VAL A 265 13.23 -10.30 8.42
CA VAL A 265 13.74 -9.18 7.60
C VAL A 265 14.54 -9.71 6.41
N ALA A 266 15.43 -10.70 6.62
CA ALA A 266 16.18 -11.35 5.55
C ALA A 266 15.25 -11.98 4.49
N MET A 267 14.20 -12.70 4.94
CA MET A 267 13.19 -13.30 4.05
C MET A 267 12.38 -12.22 3.32
N CYS A 268 11.97 -11.16 4.01
CA CYS A 268 11.28 -10.03 3.39
C CYS A 268 12.13 -9.36 2.30
N CYS A 269 13.41 -9.09 2.59
CA CYS A 269 14.36 -8.53 1.62
C CYS A 269 14.60 -9.49 0.44
N GLY A 270 14.65 -10.79 0.69
CA GLY A 270 14.70 -11.81 -0.36
C GLY A 270 13.48 -11.76 -1.27
N TYR A 271 12.29 -11.53 -0.70
CA TYR A 271 11.06 -11.36 -1.48
C TYR A 271 11.10 -10.08 -2.33
N VAL A 272 11.59 -8.98 -1.78
CA VAL A 272 11.78 -7.73 -2.54
C VAL A 272 12.72 -7.95 -3.72
N SER A 273 13.83 -8.67 -3.53
CA SER A 273 14.76 -8.99 -4.63
C SER A 273 14.17 -9.96 -5.66
N LEU A 274 13.31 -10.91 -5.24
CA LEU A 274 12.55 -11.75 -6.16
C LEU A 274 11.59 -10.89 -7.03
N ILE A 275 10.92 -9.90 -6.45
CA ILE A 275 10.06 -8.97 -7.19
C ILE A 275 10.90 -8.14 -8.18
N ASP A 276 12.08 -7.67 -7.77
CA ASP A 276 12.99 -6.91 -8.63
C ASP A 276 13.40 -7.71 -9.87
N ASP A 277 13.78 -9.00 -9.69
CA ASP A 277 14.06 -9.88 -10.82
C ASP A 277 12.84 -10.06 -11.74
N GLN A 278 11.61 -10.00 -11.22
CA GLN A 278 10.40 -10.03 -12.03
C GLN A 278 10.16 -8.71 -12.78
N VAL A 279 10.51 -7.57 -12.19
CA VAL A 279 10.48 -6.26 -12.88
C VAL A 279 11.46 -6.25 -14.06
N ALA A 280 12.65 -6.83 -13.89
CA ALA A 280 13.61 -7.01 -14.98
C ALA A 280 13.01 -7.84 -16.14
N ARG A 281 12.32 -8.94 -15.83
CA ARG A 281 11.64 -9.78 -16.85
C ARG A 281 10.53 -9.04 -17.59
N LEU A 282 9.75 -8.22 -16.90
CA LEU A 282 8.70 -7.40 -17.53
C LEU A 282 9.31 -6.39 -18.51
N ARG A 283 10.36 -5.69 -18.09
CA ARG A 283 11.06 -4.72 -18.96
C ARG A 283 11.68 -5.39 -20.18
N ALA A 284 12.29 -6.56 -20.02
CA ALA A 284 12.80 -7.36 -21.13
C ALA A 284 11.69 -7.74 -22.12
N ALA A 285 10.54 -8.20 -21.61
CA ALA A 285 9.40 -8.58 -22.46
C ALA A 285 8.83 -7.40 -23.26
N LEU A 286 8.74 -6.20 -22.68
CA LEU A 286 8.34 -4.98 -23.41
C LEU A 286 9.32 -4.66 -24.56
N THR A 287 10.62 -4.87 -24.33
CA THR A 287 11.66 -4.67 -25.34
C THR A 287 11.56 -5.72 -26.44
N GLU A 288 11.44 -7.00 -26.08
CA GLU A 288 11.33 -8.13 -27.02
C GLU A 288 10.09 -8.03 -27.92
N THR A 289 8.99 -7.52 -27.38
CA THR A 289 7.73 -7.31 -28.15
C THR A 289 7.71 -6.00 -28.92
N GLY A 290 8.75 -5.16 -28.78
CA GLY A 290 8.87 -3.89 -29.51
C GLY A 290 7.95 -2.77 -29.01
N VAL A 291 7.29 -2.93 -27.85
CA VAL A 291 6.35 -1.93 -27.32
C VAL A 291 6.95 -1.04 -26.22
N ALA A 292 8.22 -1.26 -25.83
CA ALA A 292 8.85 -0.52 -24.72
C ALA A 292 8.84 1.00 -24.92
N ALA A 293 9.12 1.48 -26.16
CA ALA A 293 9.14 2.90 -26.48
C ALA A 293 7.76 3.58 -26.43
N ASP A 294 6.69 2.81 -26.27
CA ASP A 294 5.29 3.26 -26.28
C ASP A 294 4.54 2.84 -25.00
N THR A 295 5.28 2.45 -23.95
CA THR A 295 4.72 1.94 -22.69
C THR A 295 5.19 2.76 -21.50
N ALA A 296 4.25 3.39 -20.80
CA ALA A 296 4.48 4.00 -19.49
C ALA A 296 4.46 2.92 -18.38
N LEU A 297 5.39 3.01 -17.43
CA LEU A 297 5.51 2.09 -16.31
C LEU A 297 5.33 2.84 -14.99
N PHE A 298 4.52 2.25 -14.09
CA PHE A 298 4.36 2.71 -12.73
C PHE A 298 4.72 1.59 -11.77
N TYR A 299 5.51 1.91 -10.75
CA TYR A 299 5.81 1.00 -9.64
C TYR A 299 5.34 1.60 -8.33
N THR A 300 4.55 0.86 -7.55
CA THR A 300 4.04 1.30 -6.24
C THR A 300 3.73 0.13 -5.32
N SER A 301 3.26 0.44 -4.10
CA SER A 301 2.64 -0.52 -3.17
C SER A 301 1.26 -0.02 -2.75
N ASP A 302 0.40 -0.92 -2.29
CA ASP A 302 -0.88 -0.53 -1.68
C ASP A 302 -0.68 0.11 -0.29
N HIS A 303 0.23 -0.41 0.51
CA HIS A 303 0.72 0.15 1.78
C HIS A 303 2.09 -0.45 2.11
N GLY A 304 2.71 -0.01 3.20
CA GLY A 304 3.93 -0.61 3.72
C GLY A 304 3.65 -1.68 4.78
N GLY A 305 4.70 -2.07 5.53
CA GLY A 305 4.63 -3.08 6.58
C GLY A 305 5.65 -2.84 7.68
N MET A 306 5.35 -3.25 8.91
CA MET A 306 6.22 -2.98 10.06
C MET A 306 7.52 -3.78 10.03
N VAL A 307 7.47 -5.06 9.76
CA VAL A 307 8.64 -5.97 9.64
C VAL A 307 9.63 -5.77 10.81
N GLY A 308 9.11 -5.73 12.03
CA GLY A 308 9.89 -5.54 13.26
C GLY A 308 10.11 -4.09 13.69
N ALA A 309 9.80 -3.07 12.88
CA ALA A 309 9.79 -1.69 13.33
C ALA A 309 8.81 -1.52 14.50
N HIS A 310 9.21 -0.79 15.55
CA HIS A 310 8.47 -0.69 16.83
C HIS A 310 8.15 -2.06 17.47
N GLY A 311 8.91 -3.13 17.11
CA GLY A 311 8.60 -4.50 17.51
C GLY A 311 7.25 -5.01 17.02
N LEU A 312 6.71 -4.43 15.93
CA LEU A 312 5.40 -4.74 15.37
C LEU A 312 5.52 -5.56 14.08
N ALA A 313 4.47 -6.32 13.76
CA ALA A 313 4.33 -7.06 12.52
C ALA A 313 3.24 -6.46 11.64
N ASP A 314 3.24 -6.85 10.36
CA ASP A 314 2.15 -6.61 9.42
C ASP A 314 1.78 -5.11 9.30
N LYS A 315 0.52 -4.79 9.25
CA LYS A 315 -0.13 -3.49 9.37
C LYS A 315 -1.22 -3.60 10.44
N GLY A 316 -1.79 -2.46 10.85
CA GLY A 316 -2.82 -2.49 11.88
C GLY A 316 -3.17 -1.08 12.39
N PRO A 317 -3.74 -0.99 13.59
CA PRO A 317 -4.18 0.25 14.20
C PRO A 317 -3.00 1.10 14.69
N TYR A 318 -2.04 1.33 13.83
CA TYR A 318 -0.87 2.20 14.02
C TYR A 318 -0.51 2.80 12.67
N LEU A 319 -0.31 4.11 12.62
CA LEU A 319 -0.15 4.85 11.37
C LEU A 319 1.28 5.40 11.23
N TYR A 320 2.29 4.55 11.45
CA TYR A 320 3.70 4.88 11.26
C TYR A 320 4.06 5.07 9.80
N ASP A 321 5.13 5.83 9.51
CA ASP A 321 5.58 6.05 8.14
C ASP A 321 5.94 4.72 7.43
N GLU A 322 6.36 3.68 8.17
CA GLU A 322 6.64 2.34 7.64
C GLU A 322 5.45 1.68 6.93
N ILE A 323 4.22 2.00 7.33
CA ILE A 323 3.03 1.45 6.67
C ILE A 323 2.29 2.47 5.82
N CYS A 324 2.42 3.77 6.13
CA CYS A 324 1.68 4.84 5.45
C CYS A 324 2.40 5.36 4.22
N ARG A 325 3.74 5.37 4.24
CA ARG A 325 4.60 5.91 3.19
C ARG A 325 5.06 4.79 2.27
N ILE A 326 4.77 4.93 0.98
CA ILE A 326 4.95 3.89 -0.02
C ILE A 326 5.95 4.31 -1.11
N PRO A 327 6.58 3.36 -1.83
CA PRO A 327 7.29 3.68 -3.05
C PRO A 327 6.31 4.14 -4.13
N LEU A 328 6.70 5.13 -4.91
CA LEU A 328 6.02 5.54 -6.13
C LEU A 328 7.04 6.02 -7.15
N ILE A 329 7.14 5.28 -8.25
CA ILE A 329 8.05 5.56 -9.37
C ILE A 329 7.19 5.61 -10.63
N ALA A 330 7.35 6.65 -11.45
CA ALA A 330 6.65 6.83 -12.69
C ALA A 330 7.65 7.02 -13.84
N TYR A 331 7.59 6.15 -14.84
CA TYR A 331 8.33 6.25 -16.07
C TYR A 331 7.39 6.48 -17.24
N GLN A 332 7.69 7.48 -18.05
CA GLN A 332 6.98 7.77 -19.29
C GLN A 332 8.01 7.91 -20.41
N PRO A 333 7.83 7.17 -21.53
CA PRO A 333 8.71 7.32 -22.69
C PRO A 333 8.75 8.76 -23.19
N GLY A 334 9.96 9.28 -23.42
CA GLY A 334 10.17 10.65 -23.89
C GLY A 334 10.12 11.74 -22.82
N SER A 335 9.81 11.41 -21.56
CA SER A 335 9.96 12.36 -20.45
C SER A 335 11.44 12.52 -20.06
N SER A 336 11.78 13.66 -19.44
CA SER A 336 13.11 13.86 -18.82
C SER A 336 13.21 13.03 -17.54
N GLY A 337 13.77 11.83 -17.63
CA GLY A 337 14.00 10.93 -16.49
C GLY A 337 15.02 11.42 -15.47
N GLY A 338 15.25 10.62 -14.44
CA GLY A 338 16.27 10.86 -13.41
C GLY A 338 15.91 11.96 -12.42
N ARG A 339 14.61 12.25 -12.22
CA ARG A 339 14.16 13.31 -11.31
C ARG A 339 13.58 12.74 -10.02
N ARG A 340 13.74 13.51 -8.94
CA ARG A 340 13.04 13.28 -7.68
C ARG A 340 12.04 14.41 -7.44
N SER A 341 10.90 14.05 -6.88
CA SER A 341 9.84 15.00 -6.54
C SER A 341 9.54 14.95 -5.03
N ASP A 342 9.57 16.10 -4.41
CA ASP A 342 9.15 16.30 -3.01
C ASP A 342 7.64 16.54 -2.87
N ALA A 343 6.88 16.45 -3.96
CA ALA A 343 5.44 16.63 -3.93
C ALA A 343 4.77 15.57 -3.06
N LEU A 344 3.76 15.97 -2.31
CA LEU A 344 2.88 15.05 -1.62
C LEU A 344 1.97 14.36 -2.65
N ALA A 345 2.00 13.04 -2.70
CA ALA A 345 1.23 12.22 -3.63
C ALA A 345 0.57 11.05 -2.92
N TYR A 346 -0.48 10.50 -3.53
CA TYR A 346 -1.08 9.23 -3.12
C TYR A 346 -1.00 8.21 -4.25
N ASN A 347 -1.03 6.92 -3.92
CA ASN A 347 -1.15 5.89 -4.97
C ASN A 347 -2.48 5.98 -5.73
N MET A 348 -3.55 6.49 -5.11
CA MET A 348 -4.84 6.73 -5.80
C MET A 348 -4.74 7.82 -6.88
N ASP A 349 -3.75 8.70 -6.83
CA ASP A 349 -3.48 9.72 -7.84
C ASP A 349 -3.05 9.10 -9.19
N LEU A 350 -2.64 7.84 -9.18
CA LEU A 350 -2.36 7.09 -10.41
C LEU A 350 -3.60 6.91 -11.29
N MET A 351 -4.80 6.85 -10.71
CA MET A 351 -6.04 6.72 -11.49
C MET A 351 -6.24 7.90 -12.46
N PRO A 352 -6.34 9.17 -12.00
CA PRO A 352 -6.44 10.30 -12.92
C PRO A 352 -5.19 10.51 -13.79
N THR A 353 -4.00 10.16 -13.30
CA THR A 353 -2.75 10.23 -14.06
C THR A 353 -2.78 9.29 -15.28
N ILE A 354 -3.20 8.06 -15.08
CA ILE A 354 -3.34 7.05 -16.14
C ILE A 354 -4.43 7.46 -17.14
N LEU A 355 -5.56 7.99 -16.66
CA LEU A 355 -6.62 8.50 -17.53
C LEU A 355 -6.14 9.65 -18.42
N GLU A 356 -5.39 10.60 -17.85
CA GLU A 356 -4.84 11.73 -18.59
C GLU A 356 -3.82 11.27 -19.64
N LEU A 357 -2.90 10.36 -19.29
CA LEU A 357 -1.97 9.73 -20.22
C LEU A 357 -2.68 9.01 -21.38
N ALA A 358 -3.80 8.37 -21.09
CA ALA A 358 -4.63 7.69 -22.10
C ALA A 358 -5.50 8.65 -22.93
N GLY A 359 -5.51 9.95 -22.62
CA GLY A 359 -6.37 10.95 -23.24
C GLY A 359 -7.85 10.77 -22.89
N CYS A 360 -8.15 10.15 -21.75
CA CYS A 360 -9.50 10.04 -21.21
C CYS A 360 -9.88 11.30 -20.42
N SER A 361 -11.17 11.56 -20.34
CA SER A 361 -11.67 12.60 -19.43
C SER A 361 -11.57 12.13 -17.98
N ILE A 362 -11.05 12.98 -17.12
CA ILE A 362 -10.97 12.72 -15.67
C ILE A 362 -12.34 13.07 -15.07
N PRO A 363 -12.99 12.16 -14.30
CA PRO A 363 -14.20 12.46 -13.55
C PRO A 363 -13.98 13.62 -12.58
N ALA A 364 -14.98 14.50 -12.43
CA ALA A 364 -14.86 15.72 -11.60
C ALA A 364 -15.01 15.42 -10.08
N ASP A 365 -15.50 14.24 -9.71
CA ASP A 365 -15.83 13.86 -8.32
C ASP A 365 -14.76 12.96 -7.67
N LEU A 366 -13.50 13.05 -8.13
CA LEU A 366 -12.39 12.31 -7.56
C LEU A 366 -11.82 13.04 -6.32
N ASP A 367 -11.31 12.24 -5.36
CA ASP A 367 -10.45 12.74 -4.28
C ASP A 367 -8.98 12.81 -4.71
N ALA A 368 -8.65 12.19 -5.81
CA ALA A 368 -7.32 12.09 -6.42
C ALA A 368 -7.08 13.23 -7.42
N VAL A 369 -5.81 13.54 -7.67
CA VAL A 369 -5.37 14.50 -8.70
C VAL A 369 -4.31 13.86 -9.60
N SER A 370 -4.24 14.31 -10.87
CA SER A 370 -3.22 13.79 -11.78
C SER A 370 -1.81 14.26 -11.39
N LEU A 371 -0.86 13.32 -11.41
CA LEU A 371 0.57 13.57 -11.22
C LEU A 371 1.28 13.89 -12.56
N LEU A 372 0.57 13.85 -13.69
CA LEU A 372 1.17 14.03 -15.02
C LEU A 372 1.94 15.35 -15.14
N PRO A 373 1.46 16.50 -14.62
CA PRO A 373 2.23 17.75 -14.66
C PRO A 373 3.59 17.67 -13.96
N ILE A 374 3.71 16.84 -12.91
CA ILE A 374 5.00 16.58 -12.24
C ILE A 374 5.85 15.64 -13.09
N ILE A 375 5.27 14.56 -13.62
CA ILE A 375 5.96 13.58 -14.46
C ILE A 375 6.52 14.24 -15.72
N ASP A 376 5.81 15.17 -16.33
CA ASP A 376 6.25 15.95 -17.49
C ASP A 376 7.20 17.11 -17.15
N GLY A 377 7.43 17.40 -15.86
CA GLY A 377 8.30 18.50 -15.42
C GLY A 377 7.69 19.88 -15.60
N GLN A 378 6.38 19.97 -15.72
CA GLN A 378 5.63 21.22 -15.87
C GLN A 378 5.31 21.87 -14.51
N SER A 379 5.33 21.07 -13.43
CA SER A 379 5.04 21.53 -12.08
C SER A 379 5.86 20.78 -11.04
N GLU A 380 6.18 21.46 -9.94
CA GLU A 380 6.82 20.86 -8.77
C GLU A 380 5.79 20.26 -7.79
N SER A 381 4.52 20.68 -7.88
CA SER A 381 3.43 20.18 -7.03
C SER A 381 2.09 20.30 -7.74
N VAL A 382 1.17 19.38 -7.46
CA VAL A 382 -0.23 19.41 -7.93
C VAL A 382 -1.23 19.67 -6.79
N ARG A 383 -0.74 19.64 -5.53
CA ARG A 383 -1.54 19.87 -4.32
C ARG A 383 -1.06 21.07 -3.50
N GLY A 384 -0.02 21.80 -3.97
CA GLY A 384 0.60 22.87 -3.17
C GLY A 384 1.15 22.32 -1.85
N ASP A 385 0.80 22.98 -0.74
CA ASP A 385 1.18 22.60 0.63
C ASP A 385 0.05 21.83 1.36
N GLU A 386 -0.93 21.29 0.63
CA GLU A 386 -2.02 20.49 1.23
C GLU A 386 -1.42 19.30 1.99
N PRO A 387 -1.77 19.12 3.28
CA PRO A 387 -1.23 18.01 4.06
C PRO A 387 -1.86 16.68 3.65
N VAL A 388 -1.15 15.59 3.94
CA VAL A 388 -1.65 14.24 3.77
C VAL A 388 -2.72 13.95 4.82
N LEU A 389 -3.87 13.42 4.39
CA LEU A 389 -4.90 12.83 5.26
C LEU A 389 -5.00 11.33 4.97
N ILE A 390 -4.83 10.50 6.00
CA ILE A 390 -4.97 9.04 5.92
C ILE A 390 -6.12 8.61 6.83
N GLU A 391 -6.96 7.71 6.31
CA GLU A 391 -8.09 7.12 7.02
C GLU A 391 -7.75 5.68 7.39
N PHE A 392 -8.12 5.27 8.60
CA PHE A 392 -8.09 3.87 9.00
C PHE A 392 -9.32 3.57 9.84
N HIS A 393 -10.04 2.51 9.52
CA HIS A 393 -11.32 2.16 10.12
C HIS A 393 -11.24 0.86 10.94
N GLY A 394 -10.13 0.15 10.82
CA GLY A 394 -9.85 -1.09 11.50
C GLY A 394 -9.27 -2.17 10.57
N HIS A 395 -8.76 -3.24 11.16
CA HIS A 395 -8.23 -4.40 10.46
C HIS A 395 -8.92 -5.68 10.97
N GLN A 396 -8.50 -6.22 12.12
CA GLN A 396 -9.14 -7.38 12.74
C GLN A 396 -10.38 -7.02 13.58
N ALA A 397 -10.45 -5.75 13.98
CA ALA A 397 -11.57 -5.16 14.71
C ALA A 397 -11.75 -3.70 14.29
N PRO A 398 -12.94 -3.12 14.44
CA PRO A 398 -13.16 -1.69 14.21
C PRO A 398 -12.28 -0.84 15.12
N TYR A 399 -11.56 0.12 14.55
CA TYR A 399 -10.76 1.08 15.29
C TYR A 399 -10.51 2.33 14.42
N GLU A 400 -11.19 3.41 14.75
CA GLU A 400 -11.18 4.61 13.92
C GLU A 400 -9.96 5.47 14.18
N GLN A 401 -9.19 5.74 13.14
CA GLN A 401 -8.06 6.66 13.17
C GLN A 401 -8.10 7.63 11.98
N ARG A 402 -7.60 8.84 12.22
CA ARG A 402 -7.27 9.79 11.17
C ARG A 402 -5.87 10.33 11.40
N LEU A 403 -5.07 10.34 10.38
CA LEU A 403 -3.73 10.91 10.41
C LEU A 403 -3.70 12.15 9.53
N VAL A 404 -3.18 13.24 10.05
CA VAL A 404 -2.73 14.38 9.26
C VAL A 404 -1.21 14.50 9.33
N ARG A 405 -0.58 14.64 8.15
CA ARG A 405 0.87 14.73 8.04
C ARG A 405 1.26 15.89 7.14
N THR A 406 2.14 16.72 7.65
CA THR A 406 2.90 17.72 6.88
C THR A 406 4.29 17.17 6.56
N ARG A 407 5.18 17.97 5.99
CA ARG A 407 6.58 17.58 5.77
C ARG A 407 7.36 17.37 7.08
N THR A 408 6.96 18.07 8.15
CA THR A 408 7.73 18.16 9.40
C THR A 408 7.04 17.60 10.62
N ALA A 409 5.73 17.43 10.58
CA ALA A 409 4.96 16.98 11.72
C ALA A 409 3.85 16.00 11.32
N LYS A 410 3.47 15.17 12.26
CA LYS A 410 2.42 14.17 12.11
C LYS A 410 1.57 14.11 13.35
N TYR A 411 0.26 14.08 13.16
CA TYR A 411 -0.72 13.92 14.24
C TYR A 411 -1.69 12.81 13.88
N VAL A 412 -1.89 11.88 14.82
CA VAL A 412 -2.85 10.79 14.69
C VAL A 412 -3.93 10.95 15.75
N PHE A 413 -5.15 11.10 15.28
CA PHE A 413 -6.35 11.02 16.10
C PHE A 413 -6.76 9.57 16.26
N ASN A 414 -6.73 9.07 17.49
CA ASN A 414 -7.12 7.71 17.86
C ASN A 414 -8.42 7.75 18.67
N ALA A 415 -9.54 7.37 18.07
CA ALA A 415 -10.81 7.38 18.74
C ALA A 415 -11.17 6.00 19.33
N PRO A 416 -11.42 5.87 20.63
CA PRO A 416 -11.47 6.89 21.69
C PRO A 416 -10.19 6.99 22.55
N ASP A 417 -9.06 6.45 22.08
CA ASP A 417 -7.79 6.30 22.80
C ASP A 417 -6.95 7.59 22.81
N ILE A 418 -5.70 7.52 23.26
CA ILE A 418 -4.76 8.63 23.26
C ILE A 418 -4.30 9.00 21.86
N ASP A 419 -4.18 10.30 21.60
CA ASP A 419 -3.64 10.80 20.33
C ASP A 419 -2.11 10.62 20.27
N GLU A 420 -1.58 10.67 19.03
CA GLU A 420 -0.14 10.66 18.80
C GLU A 420 0.29 11.93 18.05
N LEU A 421 1.44 12.50 18.44
CA LEU A 421 2.03 13.68 17.80
C LEU A 421 3.54 13.46 17.67
N TYR A 422 4.10 13.71 16.48
CA TYR A 422 5.52 13.54 16.20
C TYR A 422 6.10 14.76 15.49
N ASP A 423 7.31 15.18 15.88
CA ASP A 423 8.20 16.08 15.15
C ASP A 423 9.12 15.25 14.26
N LEU A 424 8.77 15.07 13.01
CA LEU A 424 9.49 14.20 12.08
C LEU A 424 10.89 14.69 11.67
N GLN A 425 11.21 15.96 11.99
CA GLN A 425 12.56 16.49 11.76
C GLN A 425 13.53 16.07 12.86
N ARG A 426 13.06 15.96 14.11
CA ARG A 426 13.84 15.58 15.26
C ARG A 426 13.74 14.11 15.60
N ASP A 427 12.60 13.52 15.29
CA ASP A 427 12.26 12.13 15.56
C ASP A 427 11.69 11.46 14.28
N PRO A 428 12.54 11.19 13.28
CA PRO A 428 12.12 10.56 12.02
C PRO A 428 11.66 9.10 12.19
N HIS A 429 11.93 8.49 13.34
CA HIS A 429 11.56 7.11 13.68
C HIS A 429 10.35 7.03 14.63
N GLU A 430 9.72 8.16 14.92
CA GLU A 430 8.45 8.24 15.68
C GLU A 430 8.51 7.55 17.06
N LEU A 431 9.64 7.71 17.76
CA LEU A 431 9.90 7.09 19.07
C LEU A 431 9.23 7.83 20.24
N HIS A 432 8.93 9.12 20.09
CA HIS A 432 8.46 9.97 21.18
C HIS A 432 7.12 10.60 20.85
N ASN A 433 6.05 10.14 21.53
CA ASN A 433 4.74 10.75 21.40
C ASN A 433 4.67 12.08 22.17
N LEU A 434 4.59 13.19 21.44
CA LEU A 434 4.56 14.55 22.01
C LEU A 434 3.15 15.04 22.36
N ALA A 435 2.10 14.24 22.16
CA ALA A 435 0.72 14.68 22.35
C ALA A 435 0.39 15.10 23.79
N ALA A 436 1.07 14.53 24.77
CA ALA A 436 0.93 14.87 26.18
C ALA A 436 2.01 15.83 26.71
N ASP A 437 2.99 16.22 25.91
CA ASP A 437 4.09 17.09 26.32
C ASP A 437 3.64 18.56 26.36
N PRO A 438 3.71 19.24 27.56
CA PRO A 438 3.35 20.65 27.66
C PRO A 438 4.18 21.59 26.76
N ALA A 439 5.43 21.22 26.45
CA ALA A 439 6.28 22.02 25.57
C ALA A 439 5.78 22.05 24.13
N HIS A 440 4.99 21.07 23.70
CA HIS A 440 4.49 20.90 22.33
C HIS A 440 2.99 21.21 22.15
N VAL A 441 2.34 21.82 23.15
CA VAL A 441 0.90 22.21 23.10
C VAL A 441 0.58 23.10 21.88
N GLY A 442 1.52 23.99 21.49
CA GLY A 442 1.35 24.84 20.30
C GLY A 442 1.22 24.01 19.03
N LEU A 443 2.18 23.10 18.80
CA LEU A 443 2.18 22.19 17.65
C LEU A 443 0.92 21.30 17.65
N LEU A 444 0.54 20.73 18.79
CA LEU A 444 -0.68 19.92 18.90
C LEU A 444 -1.94 20.68 18.48
N LYS A 445 -2.08 21.93 18.94
CA LYS A 445 -3.22 22.79 18.57
C LYS A 445 -3.24 23.07 17.06
N ASP A 446 -2.09 23.34 16.45
CA ASP A 446 -1.99 23.64 15.04
C ASP A 446 -2.34 22.39 14.18
N MET A 447 -1.82 21.24 14.56
CA MET A 447 -2.12 19.97 13.87
C MET A 447 -3.59 19.55 14.05
N ARG A 448 -4.20 19.79 15.21
CA ARG A 448 -5.63 19.56 15.42
C ARG A 448 -6.51 20.49 14.59
N ARG A 449 -6.14 21.78 14.44
CA ARG A 449 -6.85 22.69 13.53
C ARG A 449 -6.76 22.25 12.07
N LEU A 450 -5.56 21.80 11.68
CA LEU A 450 -5.34 21.28 10.34
C LEU A 450 -6.20 20.04 10.07
N MET A 451 -6.21 19.07 11.00
CA MET A 451 -7.09 17.91 10.96
C MET A 451 -8.56 18.34 10.84
N HIS A 452 -9.01 19.23 11.71
CA HIS A 452 -10.39 19.73 11.68
C HIS A 452 -10.77 20.32 10.31
N SER A 453 -9.91 21.18 9.72
CA SER A 453 -10.17 21.77 8.41
C SER A 453 -10.36 20.72 7.33
N LEU A 454 -9.54 19.67 7.32
CA LEU A 454 -9.64 18.56 6.36
C LEU A 454 -10.90 17.72 6.60
N LEU A 455 -11.24 17.43 7.85
CA LEU A 455 -12.45 16.66 8.18
C LEU A 455 -13.73 17.40 7.75
N VAL A 456 -13.77 18.73 7.94
CA VAL A 456 -14.88 19.60 7.48
C VAL A 456 -14.96 19.60 5.95
N GLU A 457 -13.84 19.87 5.27
CA GLU A 457 -13.79 19.91 3.80
C GLU A 457 -14.27 18.60 3.17
N ARG A 458 -13.84 17.48 3.76
CA ARG A 458 -14.13 16.14 3.25
C ARG A 458 -15.44 15.55 3.76
N ARG A 459 -16.16 16.28 4.62
CA ARG A 459 -17.39 15.79 5.29
C ARG A 459 -17.18 14.45 5.96
N ASP A 460 -16.01 14.28 6.62
CA ASP A 460 -15.64 13.01 7.25
C ASP A 460 -16.62 12.68 8.39
N PRO A 461 -17.17 11.45 8.42
CA PRO A 461 -18.17 11.07 9.42
C PRO A 461 -17.69 11.14 10.88
N ILE A 462 -16.36 11.13 11.12
CA ILE A 462 -15.78 11.22 12.46
C ILE A 462 -15.74 12.67 13.00
N LEU A 463 -16.03 13.66 12.18
CA LEU A 463 -15.90 15.09 12.51
C LEU A 463 -16.53 15.46 13.85
N THR A 464 -17.80 15.07 14.06
CA THR A 464 -18.55 15.42 15.28
C THR A 464 -17.89 14.85 16.53
N PHE A 465 -17.37 13.61 16.46
CA PHE A 465 -16.67 13.00 17.59
C PHE A 465 -15.32 13.68 17.83
N PHE A 466 -14.59 14.03 16.77
CA PHE A 466 -13.34 14.78 16.87
C PHE A 466 -13.55 16.13 17.53
N GLU A 467 -14.54 16.92 17.09
CA GLU A 467 -14.90 18.23 17.67
C GLU A 467 -15.22 18.10 19.16
N GLY A 468 -16.10 17.17 19.52
CA GLY A 468 -16.52 16.99 20.91
C GLY A 468 -15.44 16.48 21.85
N SER A 469 -14.46 15.73 21.35
CA SER A 469 -13.44 15.07 22.15
C SER A 469 -12.09 15.79 22.16
N ARG A 470 -11.75 16.57 21.13
CA ARG A 470 -10.40 17.14 20.95
C ARG A 470 -10.35 18.67 20.79
N LEU A 471 -11.49 19.32 20.55
CA LEU A 471 -11.57 20.76 20.28
C LEU A 471 -12.37 21.51 21.36
N ALA A 472 -12.26 21.11 22.61
CA ALA A 472 -13.07 21.65 23.71
C ALA A 472 -12.95 23.16 23.91
N GLU A 473 -11.97 23.87 23.34
CA GLU A 473 -11.80 25.30 23.45
C GLU A 473 -11.42 25.95 22.10
N GLY A 474 -12.33 26.70 21.52
CA GLY A 474 -12.00 27.80 20.57
C GLY A 474 -11.96 27.48 19.09
N VAL A 475 -12.38 26.32 18.61
CA VAL A 475 -12.66 26.06 17.19
C VAL A 475 -14.18 25.98 17.01
N GLY A 476 -14.71 26.66 15.99
CA GLY A 476 -16.15 26.69 15.73
C GLY A 476 -16.73 25.26 15.69
N ARG A 477 -17.89 25.11 16.31
CA ARG A 477 -18.61 23.83 16.27
C ARG A 477 -19.15 23.60 14.87
N SER A 478 -19.17 22.32 14.44
CA SER A 478 -19.92 21.89 13.26
C SER A 478 -21.35 22.42 13.32
N PRO A 479 -21.93 22.83 12.18
CA PRO A 479 -23.34 23.21 12.12
C PRO A 479 -24.33 22.05 12.37
N ILE A 480 -23.83 20.84 12.62
CA ILE A 480 -24.71 19.70 12.97
C ILE A 480 -25.32 19.95 14.35
N THR A 481 -26.60 20.27 14.34
CA THR A 481 -27.41 20.42 15.54
C THR A 481 -28.26 19.17 15.74
N TYR A 482 -28.21 18.60 16.96
CA TYR A 482 -29.18 17.59 17.33
C TYR A 482 -30.50 18.30 17.66
N SER A 483 -31.58 17.90 17.00
CA SER A 483 -32.92 18.35 17.41
C SER A 483 -33.24 17.82 18.82
N ALA A 484 -34.16 18.49 19.53
CA ALA A 484 -34.63 18.06 20.85
C ALA A 484 -35.23 16.63 20.84
N THR A 485 -35.48 16.05 19.68
CA THR A 485 -35.99 14.69 19.44
C THR A 485 -34.87 13.68 19.15
N GLY A 486 -33.56 14.07 19.17
CA GLY A 486 -32.43 13.21 18.88
C GLY A 486 -32.27 12.86 17.39
N ARG A 487 -32.98 13.55 16.49
CA ARG A 487 -32.76 13.43 15.04
C ARG A 487 -31.58 14.32 14.62
N ILE A 488 -30.72 13.81 13.76
CA ILE A 488 -29.66 14.56 13.12
C ILE A 488 -30.29 15.29 11.92
N ASP A 489 -30.29 16.61 11.95
CA ASP A 489 -30.68 17.43 10.81
C ASP A 489 -29.40 17.66 9.97
N TRP A 490 -29.38 17.01 8.80
CA TRP A 490 -28.28 17.07 7.81
C TRP A 490 -28.28 18.38 7.04
#